data_243d19d8aed5dd47c50226e3b569f150
#
_entry.id   243d19d8aed5dd47c50226e3b569f150
#
_cell.length_a   1.000
_cell.length_b   1.000
_cell.length_c   1.000
_cell.angle_alpha   90.00
_cell.angle_beta   90.00
_cell.angle_gamma   90.00
#
_symmetry.space_group_name_H-M   'P 1'
#
loop_
_entity.id
_entity.type
_entity.pdbx_description
1 polymer ?
#
loop_
_entity_poly.entity_id
_entity_poly.type
_entity_poly.pdbx_seq_one_letter_code
_entity_poly.pdbx_strand_id
1 'polypeptide(L)'
;EERTCFRDSEKWVVSDYEEVIPFDLQEKINKTIDKGNSRIPEKYKDFDFTKVSFACKHNGAIIKSVDDATLYCYLPTNASWGLPFLMNTDMIPKGDRNDIETEVKLIDEEETNFNEELAAIAGSKLLMWIKDLLTSKKYHLGSVFSLVPDFKKCKKEHMDYANFIDKFADSFDKCLETVQIVPVPQGIALINSVILDTTGLSTSGIMTDDGFRRFTGKEEYYLPLPMLRQDKNFCSFLKHYANDEQRFDKEELIELIASKDFQKWLQIQDNNNKFLKFLLDKGYLEDLMGEEIFLESGGGLY
;
A
#
# COMPACT_ATOMS: atom_id res chain seq x y z
N GLU A 1 -5.03 -17.73 -8.80
CA GLU A 1 -6.08 -18.49 -8.13
C GLU A 1 -5.96 -18.37 -6.62
N GLU A 2 -7.07 -17.98 -5.94
CA GLU A 2 -7.12 -17.88 -4.47
C GLU A 2 -7.58 -19.20 -3.87
N ARG A 3 -6.84 -19.72 -2.88
CA ARG A 3 -7.16 -20.97 -2.17
C ARG A 3 -7.13 -20.73 -0.66
N THR A 4 -8.02 -21.39 0.07
CA THR A 4 -7.97 -21.45 1.54
C THR A 4 -7.36 -22.77 1.97
N CYS A 5 -6.29 -22.71 2.75
CA CYS A 5 -5.60 -23.87 3.29
C CYS A 5 -5.66 -23.87 4.82
N PHE A 6 -5.47 -25.03 5.42
CA PHE A 6 -5.41 -25.20 6.87
C PHE A 6 -4.06 -25.78 7.25
N ARG A 7 -3.39 -25.14 8.21
CA ARG A 7 -2.18 -25.64 8.82
C ARG A 7 -2.26 -25.39 10.33
N ASP A 8 -2.07 -26.41 11.13
CA ASP A 8 -2.08 -26.33 12.61
C ASP A 8 -3.31 -25.58 13.17
N SER A 9 -4.50 -25.89 12.65
CA SER A 9 -5.77 -25.21 12.96
C SER A 9 -5.88 -23.74 12.49
N GLU A 10 -4.84 -23.20 11.85
CA GLU A 10 -4.85 -21.85 11.26
C GLU A 10 -5.40 -21.88 9.83
N LYS A 11 -6.13 -20.84 9.48
CA LYS A 11 -6.62 -20.62 8.11
C LYS A 11 -5.68 -19.70 7.36
N TRP A 12 -5.35 -20.09 6.14
CA TRP A 12 -4.48 -19.35 5.26
C TRP A 12 -5.20 -19.05 3.96
N VAL A 13 -5.03 -17.85 3.44
CA VAL A 13 -5.31 -17.51 2.06
C VAL A 13 -4.01 -17.60 1.27
N VAL A 14 -4.05 -18.32 0.15
CA VAL A 14 -2.92 -18.51 -0.76
C VAL A 14 -3.38 -18.09 -2.15
N SER A 15 -2.57 -17.30 -2.83
CA SER A 15 -2.84 -16.85 -4.20
C SER A 15 -1.60 -17.02 -5.05
N ASP A 16 -1.80 -17.53 -6.27
CA ASP A 16 -0.74 -17.78 -7.24
C ASP A 16 -0.89 -16.79 -8.41
N TYR A 17 0.23 -16.23 -8.83
CA TYR A 17 0.35 -15.32 -9.98
C TYR A 17 1.43 -15.82 -10.91
N GLU A 18 1.16 -15.74 -12.20
CA GLU A 18 2.13 -16.02 -13.25
C GLU A 18 2.46 -14.70 -13.98
N GLU A 19 3.70 -14.57 -14.39
CA GLU A 19 4.17 -13.46 -15.21
C GLU A 19 5.04 -13.97 -16.33
N VAL A 20 4.80 -13.44 -17.52
CA VAL A 20 5.66 -13.71 -18.68
C VAL A 20 7.00 -13.01 -18.46
N ILE A 21 8.08 -13.76 -18.61
CA ILE A 21 9.43 -13.18 -18.59
C ILE A 21 9.61 -12.28 -19.80
N PRO A 22 10.00 -11.01 -19.62
CA PRO A 22 10.30 -10.13 -20.74
C PRO A 22 11.33 -10.74 -21.71
N PHE A 23 11.10 -10.57 -23.00
CA PHE A 23 11.93 -11.20 -24.04
C PHE A 23 13.42 -10.85 -23.92
N ASP A 24 13.73 -9.61 -23.60
CA ASP A 24 15.11 -9.15 -23.38
C ASP A 24 15.77 -9.83 -22.17
N LEU A 25 15.01 -10.05 -21.10
CA LEU A 25 15.48 -10.78 -19.93
C LEU A 25 15.70 -12.26 -20.25
N GLN A 26 14.80 -12.88 -21.00
CA GLN A 26 14.92 -14.27 -21.45
C GLN A 26 16.16 -14.46 -22.35
N GLU A 27 16.43 -13.53 -23.29
CA GLU A 27 17.65 -13.57 -24.09
C GLU A 27 18.93 -13.48 -23.23
N LYS A 28 18.96 -12.59 -22.22
CA LYS A 28 20.06 -12.47 -21.27
C LYS A 28 20.29 -13.76 -20.48
N ILE A 29 19.21 -14.40 -20.00
CA ILE A 29 19.27 -15.68 -19.30
C ILE A 29 19.87 -16.76 -20.20
N ASN A 30 19.32 -16.96 -21.40
CA ASN A 30 19.75 -17.98 -22.35
C ASN A 30 21.22 -17.79 -22.73
N LYS A 31 21.64 -16.57 -23.07
CA LYS A 31 23.02 -16.21 -23.38
C LYS A 31 23.98 -16.51 -22.21
N THR A 32 23.51 -16.31 -20.97
CA THR A 32 24.29 -16.60 -19.77
C THR A 32 24.50 -18.09 -19.56
N ILE A 33 23.43 -18.87 -19.75
CA ILE A 33 23.48 -20.33 -19.65
C ILE A 33 24.38 -20.94 -20.74
N ASP A 34 24.24 -20.48 -22.00
CA ASP A 34 24.99 -21.03 -23.15
C ASP A 34 26.50 -20.76 -23.04
N LYS A 35 26.94 -19.73 -22.33
CA LYS A 35 28.36 -19.50 -22.04
C LYS A 35 28.96 -20.44 -20.99
N GLY A 36 28.16 -21.26 -20.33
CA GLY A 36 28.61 -22.38 -19.48
C GLY A 36 29.31 -22.00 -18.17
N ASN A 37 29.35 -20.71 -17.82
CA ASN A 37 29.97 -20.22 -16.56
C ASN A 37 28.95 -19.52 -15.67
N SER A 38 27.78 -20.14 -15.54
CA SER A 38 26.62 -19.53 -14.91
C SER A 38 26.21 -20.27 -13.64
N ARG A 39 25.83 -19.52 -12.60
CA ARG A 39 25.11 -20.04 -11.44
C ARG A 39 23.62 -20.33 -11.75
N ILE A 40 23.16 -19.97 -12.97
CA ILE A 40 21.80 -20.24 -13.39
C ILE A 40 21.70 -21.68 -13.89
N PRO A 41 20.87 -22.53 -13.27
CA PRO A 41 20.66 -23.90 -13.72
C PRO A 41 20.05 -23.95 -15.13
N GLU A 42 20.42 -24.95 -15.92
CA GLU A 42 19.97 -25.16 -17.30
C GLU A 42 18.44 -25.24 -17.44
N LYS A 43 17.74 -25.61 -16.37
CA LYS A 43 16.26 -25.63 -16.35
C LYS A 43 15.60 -24.27 -16.58
N TYR A 44 16.35 -23.17 -16.43
CA TYR A 44 15.89 -21.82 -16.73
C TYR A 44 16.15 -21.39 -18.17
N LYS A 45 16.73 -22.26 -19.00
CA LYS A 45 16.78 -22.04 -20.43
C LYS A 45 15.39 -22.06 -21.00
N ASP A 46 15.07 -21.09 -21.86
CA ASP A 46 13.73 -20.90 -22.41
C ASP A 46 12.63 -20.71 -21.31
N PHE A 47 13.02 -19.99 -20.25
CA PHE A 47 12.14 -19.71 -19.12
C PHE A 47 11.11 -18.63 -19.50
N ASP A 48 9.94 -19.07 -19.99
CA ASP A 48 8.92 -18.20 -20.58
C ASP A 48 8.09 -17.44 -19.54
N PHE A 49 7.91 -18.00 -18.37
CA PHE A 49 7.13 -17.39 -17.29
C PHE A 49 7.65 -17.79 -15.93
N THR A 50 7.43 -16.91 -14.96
CA THR A 50 7.72 -17.17 -13.54
C THR A 50 6.43 -17.20 -12.73
N LYS A 51 6.46 -17.92 -11.62
CA LYS A 51 5.36 -18.02 -10.68
C LYS A 51 5.70 -17.39 -9.34
N VAL A 52 4.80 -16.54 -8.85
CA VAL A 52 4.87 -15.96 -7.52
C VAL A 52 3.63 -16.37 -6.75
N SER A 53 3.82 -16.91 -5.54
CA SER A 53 2.72 -17.23 -4.64
C SER A 53 2.84 -16.42 -3.36
N PHE A 54 1.71 -15.90 -2.89
CA PHE A 54 1.63 -15.19 -1.61
C PHE A 54 0.71 -15.93 -0.66
N ALA A 55 1.05 -15.93 0.63
CA ALA A 55 0.19 -16.50 1.65
C ALA A 55 0.19 -15.66 2.93
N CYS A 56 -1.00 -15.46 3.51
CA CYS A 56 -1.16 -14.85 4.81
C CYS A 56 -2.22 -15.60 5.63
N LYS A 57 -2.19 -15.37 6.94
CA LYS A 57 -3.19 -15.94 7.85
C LYS A 57 -4.47 -15.09 7.80
N HIS A 58 -5.59 -15.74 8.11
CA HIS A 58 -6.84 -15.00 8.35
C HIS A 58 -7.67 -15.64 9.47
N ASN A 59 -8.46 -14.81 10.14
CA ASN A 59 -9.45 -15.25 11.10
C ASN A 59 -10.83 -14.72 10.68
N GLY A 60 -11.61 -15.57 10.00
CA GLY A 60 -12.85 -15.11 9.36
C GLY A 60 -12.55 -14.06 8.29
N ALA A 61 -13.09 -12.85 8.47
CA ALA A 61 -12.89 -11.74 7.53
C ALA A 61 -11.62 -10.90 7.80
N ILE A 62 -10.85 -11.18 8.85
CA ILE A 62 -9.68 -10.38 9.22
C ILE A 62 -8.41 -11.04 8.71
N ILE A 63 -7.70 -10.36 7.82
CA ILE A 63 -6.35 -10.71 7.39
C ILE A 63 -5.37 -10.41 8.55
N LYS A 64 -4.39 -11.28 8.72
CA LYS A 64 -3.32 -11.13 9.71
C LYS A 64 -1.97 -11.21 9.02
N SER A 65 -1.09 -10.30 9.39
CA SER A 65 0.32 -10.39 9.04
C SER A 65 0.96 -11.66 9.62
N VAL A 66 2.02 -12.10 9.00
CA VAL A 66 2.87 -13.22 9.44
C VAL A 66 4.15 -12.63 9.99
N ASP A 67 4.41 -12.85 11.29
CA ASP A 67 5.67 -12.47 11.88
C ASP A 67 6.77 -13.44 11.40
N ASP A 68 7.98 -12.94 11.23
CA ASP A 68 9.15 -13.71 10.78
C ASP A 68 8.90 -14.52 9.49
N ALA A 69 8.17 -13.95 8.55
CA ALA A 69 7.88 -14.59 7.29
C ALA A 69 9.16 -14.86 6.50
N THR A 70 9.32 -16.11 6.08
CA THR A 70 10.44 -16.57 5.26
C THR A 70 10.05 -16.65 3.79
N LEU A 71 11.06 -16.59 2.92
CA LEU A 71 10.92 -16.82 1.49
C LEU A 71 10.98 -18.32 1.18
N TYR A 72 10.27 -18.71 0.15
CA TYR A 72 10.28 -20.05 -0.40
C TYR A 72 10.81 -19.99 -1.84
N CYS A 73 11.69 -20.92 -2.15
CA CYS A 73 12.13 -21.23 -3.52
C CYS A 73 11.75 -22.68 -3.78
N TYR A 74 10.44 -22.97 -3.92
CA TYR A 74 9.76 -24.28 -3.84
C TYR A 74 9.81 -24.90 -2.42
N LEU A 75 10.94 -24.80 -1.74
CA LEU A 75 11.14 -25.23 -0.37
C LEU A 75 11.41 -24.00 0.53
N PRO A 76 11.14 -24.09 1.84
CA PRO A 76 11.46 -23.01 2.75
C PRO A 76 12.97 -22.74 2.76
N THR A 77 13.33 -21.47 2.82
CA THR A 77 14.69 -21.00 3.08
C THR A 77 14.75 -20.33 4.46
N ASN A 78 15.92 -19.91 4.91
CA ASN A 78 16.08 -19.06 6.08
C ASN A 78 16.05 -17.56 5.70
N ALA A 79 15.94 -17.24 4.40
CA ALA A 79 15.88 -15.85 3.95
C ALA A 79 14.58 -15.19 4.45
N SER A 80 14.72 -14.07 5.09
CA SER A 80 13.60 -13.21 5.49
C SER A 80 13.88 -11.79 5.04
N TRP A 81 12.86 -11.14 4.47
CA TRP A 81 12.90 -9.74 4.07
C TRP A 81 12.06 -8.85 4.99
N GLY A 82 11.53 -9.41 6.08
CA GLY A 82 10.62 -8.71 6.99
C GLY A 82 9.23 -8.43 6.38
N LEU A 83 8.85 -9.19 5.35
CA LEU A 83 7.53 -9.05 4.73
C LEU A 83 6.44 -9.58 5.67
N PRO A 84 5.22 -8.97 5.67
CA PRO A 84 4.13 -9.40 6.53
C PRO A 84 3.34 -10.61 5.99
N PHE A 85 3.91 -11.39 5.07
CA PHE A 85 3.32 -12.55 4.42
C PHE A 85 4.41 -13.53 3.95
N LEU A 86 4.04 -14.79 3.73
CA LEU A 86 4.92 -15.75 3.08
C LEU A 86 4.90 -15.53 1.57
N MET A 87 6.06 -15.69 0.94
CA MET A 87 6.22 -15.59 -0.50
C MET A 87 7.01 -16.79 -1.03
N ASN A 88 6.52 -17.37 -2.14
CA ASN A 88 7.25 -18.39 -2.89
C ASN A 88 7.52 -17.88 -4.31
N THR A 89 8.75 -18.05 -4.77
CA THR A 89 9.19 -17.58 -6.09
C THR A 89 10.09 -18.62 -6.75
N ASP A 90 10.34 -18.43 -8.05
CA ASP A 90 11.30 -19.21 -8.82
C ASP A 90 12.74 -18.72 -8.67
N MET A 91 13.06 -17.96 -7.63
CA MET A 91 14.43 -17.52 -7.33
C MET A 91 15.37 -18.73 -7.15
N ILE A 92 16.62 -18.54 -7.48
CA ILE A 92 17.66 -19.54 -7.31
C ILE A 92 18.13 -19.51 -5.86
N PRO A 93 17.96 -20.59 -5.09
CA PRO A 93 18.50 -20.71 -3.75
C PRO A 93 20.01 -21.01 -3.80
N LYS A 94 20.72 -20.77 -2.68
CA LYS A 94 22.09 -21.25 -2.48
C LYS A 94 22.14 -22.78 -2.57
N GLY A 95 23.33 -23.32 -2.84
CA GLY A 95 23.51 -24.76 -3.05
C GLY A 95 23.05 -25.64 -1.87
N ASP A 96 23.13 -25.15 -0.64
CA ASP A 96 22.62 -25.81 0.59
C ASP A 96 21.13 -25.56 0.83
N ARG A 97 20.49 -24.75 0.00
CA ARG A 97 19.08 -24.33 0.07
C ARG A 97 18.67 -23.61 1.35
N ASN A 98 19.61 -23.22 2.18
CA ASN A 98 19.32 -22.49 3.40
C ASN A 98 18.99 -21.03 3.15
N ASP A 99 19.31 -20.49 1.95
CA ASP A 99 19.17 -19.09 1.64
C ASP A 99 18.96 -18.88 0.14
N ILE A 100 18.65 -17.65 -0.29
CA ILE A 100 18.66 -17.28 -1.70
C ILE A 100 20.06 -16.90 -2.17
N GLU A 101 20.39 -17.20 -3.43
CA GLU A 101 21.66 -16.80 -4.02
C GLU A 101 21.61 -15.29 -4.35
N THR A 102 22.53 -14.52 -3.79
CA THR A 102 22.54 -13.06 -3.93
C THR A 102 23.35 -12.56 -5.14
N GLU A 103 24.17 -13.42 -5.74
CA GLU A 103 25.05 -13.07 -6.85
C GLU A 103 24.77 -13.91 -8.09
N VAL A 104 23.58 -13.81 -8.66
CA VAL A 104 23.21 -14.51 -9.90
C VAL A 104 23.27 -13.53 -11.06
N LYS A 105 24.48 -13.13 -11.45
CA LYS A 105 24.69 -12.14 -12.49
C LYS A 105 24.44 -12.72 -13.88
N LEU A 106 23.67 -11.99 -14.68
CA LEU A 106 23.51 -12.23 -16.11
C LEU A 106 24.71 -11.65 -16.88
N ILE A 107 24.99 -12.22 -18.03
CA ILE A 107 26.07 -11.69 -18.90
C ILE A 107 25.46 -10.60 -19.79
N ASP A 108 25.46 -9.39 -19.25
CA ASP A 108 25.11 -8.16 -19.95
C ASP A 108 26.01 -7.01 -19.48
N GLU A 109 25.87 -5.83 -20.12
CA GLU A 109 26.66 -4.65 -19.80
C GLU A 109 26.24 -3.99 -18.47
N GLU A 110 25.03 -4.29 -18.00
CA GLU A 110 24.38 -3.69 -16.82
C GLU A 110 24.59 -4.51 -15.55
N GLU A 111 25.27 -5.66 -15.63
CA GLU A 111 25.44 -6.61 -14.52
C GLU A 111 24.10 -7.03 -13.84
N THR A 112 23.03 -7.15 -14.63
CA THR A 112 21.70 -7.52 -14.17
C THR A 112 21.75 -8.77 -13.30
N ASN A 113 21.06 -8.77 -12.16
CA ASN A 113 20.96 -9.93 -11.27
C ASN A 113 19.63 -10.63 -11.50
N PHE A 114 19.66 -11.92 -11.86
CA PHE A 114 18.47 -12.72 -12.14
C PHE A 114 17.46 -12.73 -10.98
N ASN A 115 17.92 -12.97 -9.74
CA ASN A 115 17.03 -13.01 -8.58
C ASN A 115 16.45 -11.62 -8.23
N GLU A 116 17.18 -10.53 -8.52
CA GLU A 116 16.65 -9.16 -8.35
C GLU A 116 15.54 -8.86 -9.36
N GLU A 117 15.64 -9.35 -10.59
CA GLU A 117 14.56 -9.20 -11.58
C GLU A 117 13.31 -9.99 -11.18
N LEU A 118 13.47 -11.20 -10.60
CA LEU A 118 12.34 -11.93 -10.02
C LEU A 118 11.75 -11.24 -8.80
N ALA A 119 12.57 -10.54 -7.99
CA ALA A 119 12.08 -9.70 -6.90
C ALA A 119 11.22 -8.54 -7.43
N ALA A 120 11.64 -7.88 -8.51
CA ALA A 120 10.86 -6.82 -9.14
C ALA A 120 9.49 -7.35 -9.64
N ILE A 121 9.48 -8.50 -10.31
CA ILE A 121 8.24 -9.15 -10.74
C ILE A 121 7.33 -9.44 -9.52
N ALA A 122 7.88 -9.99 -8.45
CA ALA A 122 7.11 -10.28 -7.24
C ALA A 122 6.53 -9.00 -6.61
N GLY A 123 7.24 -7.88 -6.63
CA GLY A 123 6.73 -6.58 -6.15
C GLY A 123 5.48 -6.12 -6.90
N SER A 124 5.47 -6.24 -8.23
CA SER A 124 4.29 -5.91 -9.05
C SER A 124 3.10 -6.83 -8.72
N LYS A 125 3.35 -8.12 -8.51
CA LYS A 125 2.31 -9.11 -8.18
C LYS A 125 1.75 -8.94 -6.77
N LEU A 126 2.53 -8.42 -5.82
CA LEU A 126 2.02 -8.05 -4.50
C LEU A 126 0.84 -7.07 -4.60
N LEU A 127 0.98 -6.03 -5.41
CA LEU A 127 -0.10 -5.06 -5.58
C LEU A 127 -1.35 -5.68 -6.19
N MET A 128 -1.18 -6.58 -7.16
CA MET A 128 -2.31 -7.31 -7.74
C MET A 128 -3.00 -8.19 -6.71
N TRP A 129 -2.23 -8.88 -5.85
CA TRP A 129 -2.79 -9.68 -4.75
C TRP A 129 -3.59 -8.83 -3.76
N ILE A 130 -3.06 -7.69 -3.33
CA ILE A 130 -3.76 -6.74 -2.45
C ILE A 130 -5.08 -6.32 -3.11
N LYS A 131 -5.06 -5.93 -4.39
CA LYS A 131 -6.25 -5.57 -5.16
C LYS A 131 -7.29 -6.71 -5.19
N ASP A 132 -6.88 -7.94 -5.44
CA ASP A 132 -7.77 -9.10 -5.47
C ASP A 132 -8.42 -9.35 -4.12
N LEU A 133 -7.66 -9.24 -3.02
CA LEU A 133 -8.19 -9.35 -1.67
C LEU A 133 -9.22 -8.25 -1.36
N LEU A 134 -8.94 -6.99 -1.74
CA LEU A 134 -9.86 -5.86 -1.57
C LEU A 134 -11.16 -6.03 -2.37
N THR A 135 -11.06 -6.57 -3.59
CA THR A 135 -12.22 -6.76 -4.49
C THR A 135 -13.03 -8.00 -4.18
N SER A 136 -12.45 -8.99 -3.52
CA SER A 136 -13.10 -10.26 -3.18
C SER A 136 -14.33 -10.10 -2.27
N LYS A 137 -14.44 -8.97 -1.55
CA LYS A 137 -15.47 -8.69 -0.53
C LYS A 137 -15.54 -9.73 0.61
N LYS A 138 -14.51 -10.56 0.75
CA LYS A 138 -14.42 -11.59 1.79
C LYS A 138 -13.78 -11.06 3.06
N TYR A 139 -12.91 -10.06 2.94
CA TYR A 139 -12.05 -9.60 4.01
C TYR A 139 -12.36 -8.17 4.42
N HIS A 140 -12.08 -7.85 5.69
CA HIS A 140 -12.17 -6.49 6.21
C HIS A 140 -11.09 -5.63 5.52
N LEU A 141 -11.52 -4.58 4.82
CA LEU A 141 -10.67 -3.79 3.92
C LEU A 141 -9.42 -3.24 4.63
N GLY A 142 -9.56 -2.67 5.81
CA GLY A 142 -8.43 -2.13 6.58
C GLY A 142 -7.40 -3.21 6.93
N SER A 143 -7.84 -4.45 7.22
CA SER A 143 -6.93 -5.54 7.52
C SER A 143 -6.09 -5.99 6.32
N VAL A 144 -6.58 -5.80 5.08
CA VAL A 144 -5.80 -6.12 3.87
C VAL A 144 -4.60 -5.19 3.74
N PHE A 145 -4.73 -3.92 4.12
CA PHE A 145 -3.61 -2.98 4.10
C PHE A 145 -2.49 -3.30 5.10
N SER A 146 -2.72 -4.22 6.06
CA SER A 146 -1.63 -4.73 6.90
C SER A 146 -0.61 -5.58 6.13
N LEU A 147 -0.92 -5.99 4.90
CA LEU A 147 -0.02 -6.71 4.02
C LEU A 147 0.92 -5.78 3.22
N VAL A 148 0.72 -4.47 3.25
CA VAL A 148 1.67 -3.53 2.62
C VAL A 148 2.90 -3.42 3.51
N PRO A 149 4.10 -3.82 3.04
CA PRO A 149 5.31 -3.77 3.85
C PRO A 149 5.77 -2.32 4.10
N ASP A 150 6.36 -2.08 5.25
CA ASP A 150 7.23 -0.92 5.46
C ASP A 150 8.60 -1.23 4.85
N PHE A 151 8.79 -0.96 3.57
CA PHE A 151 10.02 -1.28 2.84
C PHE A 151 11.26 -0.63 3.44
N LYS A 152 11.16 0.57 4.03
CA LYS A 152 12.27 1.23 4.71
C LYS A 152 12.71 0.45 5.94
N LYS A 153 11.75 -0.05 6.72
CA LYS A 153 12.00 -0.91 7.87
C LYS A 153 12.58 -2.25 7.43
N CYS A 154 11.96 -2.90 6.44
CA CYS A 154 12.43 -4.16 5.87
C CYS A 154 13.91 -4.06 5.46
N LYS A 155 14.27 -3.05 4.67
CA LYS A 155 15.64 -2.81 4.23
C LYS A 155 16.61 -2.58 5.38
N LYS A 156 16.21 -1.82 6.40
CA LYS A 156 17.04 -1.54 7.57
C LYS A 156 17.33 -2.78 8.41
N GLU A 157 16.35 -3.65 8.57
CA GLU A 157 16.43 -4.87 9.39
C GLU A 157 17.07 -6.05 8.63
N HIS A 158 17.03 -6.04 7.29
CA HIS A 158 17.51 -7.12 6.42
C HIS A 158 18.50 -6.62 5.35
N MET A 159 19.58 -5.99 5.79
CA MET A 159 20.54 -5.31 4.91
C MET A 159 21.20 -6.23 3.88
N ASP A 160 21.35 -7.51 4.17
CA ASP A 160 21.93 -8.51 3.25
C ASP A 160 21.05 -8.69 1.99
N TYR A 161 19.79 -8.30 2.05
CA TYR A 161 18.82 -8.37 0.95
C TYR A 161 18.38 -6.98 0.46
N ALA A 162 19.11 -5.93 0.81
CA ALA A 162 18.71 -4.55 0.51
C ALA A 162 18.37 -4.32 -0.96
N ASN A 163 19.18 -4.83 -1.90
CA ASN A 163 18.95 -4.68 -3.34
C ASN A 163 17.66 -5.37 -3.79
N PHE A 164 17.38 -6.57 -3.26
CA PHE A 164 16.14 -7.30 -3.57
C PHE A 164 14.92 -6.55 -3.06
N ILE A 165 15.00 -6.03 -1.83
CA ILE A 165 13.93 -5.23 -1.22
C ILE A 165 13.71 -3.95 -2.01
N ASP A 166 14.77 -3.28 -2.47
CA ASP A 166 14.66 -2.07 -3.30
C ASP A 166 13.98 -2.41 -4.65
N LYS A 167 14.43 -3.44 -5.36
CA LYS A 167 13.82 -3.87 -6.62
C LYS A 167 12.34 -4.25 -6.47
N PHE A 168 12.02 -4.95 -5.38
CA PHE A 168 10.65 -5.31 -5.04
C PHE A 168 9.80 -4.07 -4.77
N ALA A 169 10.29 -3.14 -3.94
CA ALA A 169 9.62 -1.90 -3.59
C ALA A 169 9.41 -0.99 -4.81
N ASP A 170 10.47 -0.77 -5.61
CA ASP A 170 10.40 0.08 -6.81
C ASP A 170 9.34 -0.42 -7.80
N SER A 171 9.23 -1.74 -7.95
CA SER A 171 8.23 -2.33 -8.84
C SER A 171 6.81 -2.21 -8.27
N PHE A 172 6.65 -2.40 -6.96
CA PHE A 172 5.39 -2.15 -6.27
C PHE A 172 4.95 -0.69 -6.42
N ASP A 173 5.85 0.26 -6.19
CA ASP A 173 5.59 1.69 -6.25
C ASP A 173 5.21 2.14 -7.68
N LYS A 174 5.92 1.66 -8.71
CA LYS A 174 5.56 1.92 -10.11
C LYS A 174 4.17 1.42 -10.46
N CYS A 175 3.76 0.26 -9.94
CA CYS A 175 2.43 -0.26 -10.16
C CYS A 175 1.35 0.56 -9.45
N LEU A 176 1.65 1.18 -8.29
CA LEU A 176 0.70 2.04 -7.58
C LEU A 176 0.24 3.24 -8.41
N GLU A 177 1.05 3.73 -9.33
CA GLU A 177 0.69 4.86 -10.20
C GLU A 177 -0.46 4.53 -11.17
N THR A 178 -0.61 3.26 -11.52
CA THR A 178 -1.55 2.81 -12.56
C THR A 178 -2.62 1.85 -12.09
N VAL A 179 -2.42 1.19 -10.96
CA VAL A 179 -3.35 0.19 -10.42
C VAL A 179 -4.28 0.81 -9.39
N GLN A 180 -5.57 0.72 -9.64
CA GLN A 180 -6.60 1.14 -8.70
C GLN A 180 -6.66 0.16 -7.53
N ILE A 181 -6.45 0.65 -6.29
CA ILE A 181 -6.48 -0.17 -5.07
C ILE A 181 -7.19 0.50 -3.88
N VAL A 182 -7.54 1.78 -3.98
CA VAL A 182 -8.19 2.47 -2.86
C VAL A 182 -9.71 2.36 -2.96
N PRO A 183 -10.38 1.67 -2.02
CA PRO A 183 -11.84 1.58 -2.00
C PRO A 183 -12.48 2.95 -1.69
N VAL A 184 -13.34 3.40 -2.60
CA VAL A 184 -14.11 4.64 -2.51
C VAL A 184 -15.60 4.33 -2.71
N PRO A 185 -16.55 5.24 -2.39
CA PRO A 185 -17.98 4.98 -2.58
C PRO A 185 -18.38 4.60 -4.01
N GLN A 186 -17.65 5.09 -5.02
CA GLN A 186 -17.90 4.86 -6.43
C GLN A 186 -17.24 3.58 -6.98
N GLY A 187 -16.44 2.88 -6.18
CA GLY A 187 -15.70 1.68 -6.59
C GLY A 187 -14.30 1.61 -6.01
N ILE A 188 -13.30 1.54 -6.89
CA ILE A 188 -11.88 1.54 -6.50
C ILE A 188 -11.17 2.64 -7.30
N ALA A 189 -10.36 3.43 -6.63
CA ALA A 189 -9.63 4.56 -7.19
C ALA A 189 -8.12 4.34 -7.20
N LEU A 190 -7.41 5.14 -7.99
CA LEU A 190 -5.96 5.27 -7.91
C LEU A 190 -5.57 5.98 -6.61
N ILE A 191 -4.40 5.69 -6.08
CA ILE A 191 -3.94 6.31 -4.85
C ILE A 191 -3.77 7.83 -4.99
N ASN A 192 -3.29 8.29 -6.14
CA ASN A 192 -3.09 9.71 -6.44
C ASN A 192 -4.38 10.51 -6.68
N SER A 193 -5.54 9.87 -6.66
CA SER A 193 -6.85 10.51 -6.78
C SER A 193 -7.66 10.53 -5.48
N VAL A 194 -7.03 10.25 -4.33
CA VAL A 194 -7.72 10.09 -3.05
C VAL A 194 -7.22 11.10 -2.02
N ILE A 195 -8.14 11.71 -1.27
CA ILE A 195 -7.82 12.66 -0.20
C ILE A 195 -7.34 11.93 1.05
N LEU A 196 -6.25 12.42 1.64
CA LEU A 196 -5.81 12.10 3.00
C LEU A 196 -6.24 13.23 3.96
N ASP A 197 -7.35 13.04 4.65
CA ASP A 197 -7.78 13.94 5.73
C ASP A 197 -7.11 13.54 7.05
N THR A 198 -6.14 14.34 7.50
CA THR A 198 -5.45 14.15 8.78
C THR A 198 -6.14 14.86 9.94
N THR A 199 -7.09 15.76 9.67
CA THR A 199 -7.83 16.50 10.68
C THR A 199 -8.98 15.69 11.27
N GLY A 200 -9.53 14.77 10.50
CA GLY A 200 -10.73 14.01 10.83
C GLY A 200 -12.03 14.77 10.56
N LEU A 201 -12.00 15.90 9.84
CA LEU A 201 -13.19 16.68 9.49
C LEU A 201 -14.15 15.85 8.63
N SER A 202 -13.64 15.10 7.65
CA SER A 202 -14.45 14.24 6.77
C SER A 202 -15.15 13.08 7.51
N THR A 203 -14.70 12.75 8.72
CA THR A 203 -15.28 11.68 9.54
C THR A 203 -16.11 12.20 10.70
N SER A 204 -16.16 13.50 10.90
CA SER A 204 -16.87 14.15 12.01
C SER A 204 -18.39 14.06 11.91
N GLY A 205 -18.91 13.81 10.69
CA GLY A 205 -20.36 13.82 10.42
C GLY A 205 -21.02 15.21 10.41
N ILE A 206 -20.23 16.28 10.52
CA ILE A 206 -20.76 17.66 10.49
C ILE A 206 -21.12 18.14 9.08
N MET A 207 -20.57 17.49 8.07
CA MET A 207 -20.90 17.74 6.66
C MET A 207 -20.86 16.45 5.85
N THR A 208 -21.46 16.50 4.66
CA THR A 208 -21.41 15.38 3.71
C THR A 208 -20.05 15.29 3.02
N ASP A 209 -19.74 14.16 2.40
CA ASP A 209 -18.51 13.97 1.61
C ASP A 209 -18.40 15.00 0.47
N ASP A 210 -19.52 15.33 -0.20
CA ASP A 210 -19.55 16.34 -1.24
C ASP A 210 -19.35 17.75 -0.67
N GLY A 211 -19.91 18.01 0.51
CA GLY A 211 -19.68 19.26 1.25
C GLY A 211 -18.20 19.43 1.60
N PHE A 212 -17.57 18.38 2.13
CA PHE A 212 -16.16 18.40 2.45
C PHE A 212 -15.31 18.71 1.21
N ARG A 213 -15.47 17.97 0.11
CA ARG A 213 -14.70 18.16 -1.12
C ARG A 213 -14.87 19.56 -1.70
N ARG A 214 -16.11 20.07 -1.73
CA ARG A 214 -16.42 21.41 -2.23
C ARG A 214 -15.78 22.52 -1.39
N PHE A 215 -15.90 22.44 -0.06
CA PHE A 215 -15.35 23.46 0.82
C PHE A 215 -13.82 23.47 0.84
N THR A 216 -13.20 22.29 0.68
CA THR A 216 -11.74 22.15 0.64
C THR A 216 -11.14 22.40 -0.76
N GLY A 217 -11.97 22.63 -1.80
CA GLY A 217 -11.51 22.78 -3.18
C GLY A 217 -10.92 21.50 -3.79
N LYS A 218 -11.23 20.32 -3.21
CA LYS A 218 -10.69 19.01 -3.63
C LYS A 218 -11.77 18.18 -4.36
N GLU A 219 -12.56 18.79 -5.21
CA GLU A 219 -13.70 18.15 -5.88
C GLU A 219 -13.29 17.05 -6.86
N GLU A 220 -12.10 17.14 -7.45
CA GLU A 220 -11.52 16.13 -8.34
C GLU A 220 -11.02 14.87 -7.61
N TYR A 221 -10.83 14.93 -6.30
CA TYR A 221 -10.38 13.82 -5.50
C TYR A 221 -11.54 13.05 -4.88
N TYR A 222 -11.29 11.78 -4.57
CA TYR A 222 -12.23 10.91 -3.86
C TYR A 222 -11.89 10.83 -2.37
N LEU A 223 -12.91 10.71 -1.55
CA LEU A 223 -12.73 10.29 -0.17
C LEU A 223 -12.76 8.76 -0.08
N PRO A 224 -11.85 8.13 0.68
CA PRO A 224 -11.92 6.70 0.96
C PRO A 224 -13.26 6.33 1.60
N LEU A 225 -13.62 5.04 1.54
CA LEU A 225 -14.79 4.55 2.28
C LEU A 225 -14.73 4.95 3.76
N PRO A 226 -15.85 5.35 4.39
CA PRO A 226 -15.85 5.85 5.77
C PRO A 226 -15.13 4.94 6.77
N MET A 227 -15.27 3.62 6.60
CA MET A 227 -14.61 2.63 7.47
C MET A 227 -13.08 2.60 7.36
N LEU A 228 -12.51 3.12 6.28
CA LEU A 228 -11.06 3.20 6.06
C LEU A 228 -10.44 4.48 6.60
N ARG A 229 -11.20 5.59 6.67
CA ARG A 229 -10.66 6.91 7.04
C ARG A 229 -10.07 6.97 8.45
N GLN A 230 -10.39 6.01 9.31
CA GLN A 230 -9.84 5.87 10.67
C GLN A 230 -9.11 4.54 10.88
N ASP A 231 -9.02 3.70 9.85
CA ASP A 231 -8.28 2.45 9.93
C ASP A 231 -6.78 2.74 9.96
N LYS A 232 -6.10 2.20 10.97
CA LYS A 232 -4.69 2.48 11.23
C LYS A 232 -3.77 2.04 10.07
N ASN A 233 -4.02 0.86 9.51
CA ASN A 233 -3.16 0.33 8.44
C ASN A 233 -3.36 1.12 7.16
N PHE A 234 -4.62 1.39 6.80
CA PHE A 234 -4.95 2.19 5.64
C PHE A 234 -4.43 3.63 5.75
N CYS A 235 -4.62 4.29 6.90
CA CYS A 235 -4.11 5.65 7.10
C CYS A 235 -2.58 5.70 7.03
N SER A 236 -1.88 4.69 7.56
CA SER A 236 -0.42 4.60 7.45
C SER A 236 0.02 4.44 6.00
N PHE A 237 -0.64 3.56 5.25
CA PHE A 237 -0.42 3.37 3.82
C PHE A 237 -0.65 4.66 3.04
N LEU A 238 -1.81 5.28 3.19
CA LEU A 238 -2.15 6.50 2.46
C LEU A 238 -1.20 7.66 2.82
N LYS A 239 -0.82 7.80 4.09
CA LYS A 239 0.15 8.80 4.55
C LYS A 239 1.52 8.64 3.91
N HIS A 240 1.93 7.40 3.63
CA HIS A 240 3.21 7.12 3.00
C HIS A 240 3.23 7.52 1.51
N TYR A 241 2.12 7.31 0.81
CA TYR A 241 2.04 7.45 -0.65
C TYR A 241 1.30 8.70 -1.14
N ALA A 242 0.48 9.36 -0.30
CA ALA A 242 -0.21 10.58 -0.69
C ALA A 242 0.77 11.75 -0.84
N ASN A 243 0.64 12.49 -1.94
CA ASN A 243 1.37 13.75 -2.15
C ASN A 243 0.73 14.91 -1.36
N ASP A 244 1.35 16.08 -1.36
CA ASP A 244 0.88 17.24 -0.58
C ASP A 244 -0.47 17.76 -1.09
N GLU A 245 -0.73 17.71 -2.40
CA GLU A 245 -2.00 18.17 -2.99
C GLU A 245 -3.21 17.33 -2.54
N GLN A 246 -2.97 16.07 -2.19
CA GLN A 246 -4.00 15.14 -1.69
C GLN A 246 -4.29 15.31 -0.20
N ARG A 247 -3.42 15.97 0.55
CA ARG A 247 -3.55 16.12 1.99
C ARG A 247 -4.56 17.22 2.31
N PHE A 248 -5.29 16.98 3.38
CA PHE A 248 -6.05 17.98 4.09
C PHE A 248 -5.62 17.91 5.54
N ASP A 249 -4.82 18.86 5.95
CA ASP A 249 -4.21 18.94 7.27
C ASP A 249 -4.70 20.17 8.05
N LYS A 250 -4.03 20.45 9.15
CA LYS A 250 -4.37 21.55 10.03
C LYS A 250 -4.18 22.93 9.36
N GLU A 251 -3.16 23.08 8.50
CA GLU A 251 -2.91 24.35 7.79
C GLU A 251 -4.04 24.61 6.81
N GLU A 252 -4.44 23.61 6.02
CA GLU A 252 -5.60 23.72 5.14
C GLU A 252 -6.93 23.89 5.89
N LEU A 253 -7.05 23.36 7.11
CA LEU A 253 -8.21 23.60 7.96
C LEU A 253 -8.31 25.08 8.37
N ILE A 254 -7.19 25.75 8.66
CA ILE A 254 -7.15 27.19 8.95
C ILE A 254 -7.57 27.98 7.71
N GLU A 255 -7.01 27.66 6.54
CA GLU A 255 -7.40 28.29 5.28
C GLU A 255 -8.89 28.10 4.95
N LEU A 256 -9.42 26.91 5.22
CA LEU A 256 -10.84 26.61 5.06
C LEU A 256 -11.70 27.52 5.94
N ILE A 257 -11.34 27.70 7.22
CA ILE A 257 -12.06 28.55 8.17
C ILE A 257 -12.09 30.02 7.67
N ALA A 258 -10.98 30.52 7.14
CA ALA A 258 -10.88 31.87 6.59
C ALA A 258 -11.65 32.04 5.26
N SER A 259 -12.09 30.97 4.62
CA SER A 259 -12.77 31.04 3.33
C SER A 259 -14.21 31.60 3.48
N LYS A 260 -14.59 32.49 2.56
CA LYS A 260 -15.91 33.18 2.60
C LYS A 260 -17.10 32.22 2.57
N ASP A 261 -17.00 31.13 1.85
CA ASP A 261 -18.12 30.20 1.69
C ASP A 261 -18.26 29.29 2.92
N PHE A 262 -17.16 28.94 3.56
CA PHE A 262 -17.21 28.22 4.81
C PHE A 262 -17.67 29.10 5.97
N GLN A 263 -17.26 30.37 6.01
CA GLN A 263 -17.78 31.36 6.97
C GLN A 263 -19.29 31.55 6.84
N LYS A 264 -19.85 31.65 5.62
CA LYS A 264 -21.30 31.65 5.44
C LYS A 264 -21.98 30.39 5.99
N TRP A 265 -21.34 29.22 5.82
CA TRP A 265 -21.83 27.98 6.36
C TRP A 265 -21.78 27.95 7.90
N LEU A 266 -20.76 28.56 8.51
CA LEU A 266 -20.63 28.74 9.97
C LEU A 266 -21.67 29.73 10.55
N GLN A 267 -22.22 30.66 9.77
CA GLN A 267 -23.29 31.57 10.24
C GLN A 267 -24.60 30.85 10.57
N ILE A 268 -24.74 29.59 10.17
CA ILE A 268 -25.86 28.74 10.56
C ILE A 268 -25.57 28.14 11.95
N GLN A 269 -26.38 28.48 12.95
CA GLN A 269 -26.15 28.10 14.36
C GLN A 269 -25.89 26.61 14.58
N ASP A 270 -26.64 25.74 13.92
CA ASP A 270 -26.44 24.26 14.06
C ASP A 270 -25.07 23.82 13.51
N ASN A 271 -24.66 24.37 12.36
CA ASN A 271 -23.36 24.08 11.76
C ASN A 271 -22.23 24.58 12.66
N ASN A 272 -22.34 25.81 13.15
CA ASN A 272 -21.36 26.43 14.03
C ASN A 272 -21.18 25.60 15.31
N ASN A 273 -22.27 25.24 15.98
CA ASN A 273 -22.22 24.43 17.19
C ASN A 273 -21.54 23.07 16.96
N LYS A 274 -21.85 22.39 15.84
CA LYS A 274 -21.23 21.13 15.48
C LYS A 274 -19.75 21.28 15.19
N PHE A 275 -19.37 22.36 14.49
CA PHE A 275 -17.97 22.64 14.16
C PHE A 275 -17.15 22.98 15.40
N LEU A 276 -17.65 23.85 16.28
CA LEU A 276 -17.00 24.18 17.55
C LEU A 276 -16.82 22.93 18.43
N LYS A 277 -17.81 22.06 18.47
CA LYS A 277 -17.68 20.77 19.17
C LYS A 277 -16.57 19.91 18.56
N PHE A 278 -16.49 19.82 17.23
CA PHE A 278 -15.43 19.10 16.55
C PHE A 278 -14.04 19.67 16.91
N LEU A 279 -13.88 20.99 16.88
CA LEU A 279 -12.62 21.66 17.23
C LEU A 279 -12.22 21.37 18.69
N LEU A 280 -13.19 21.40 19.60
CA LEU A 280 -12.97 21.07 21.01
C LEU A 280 -12.55 19.61 21.19
N ASP A 281 -13.28 18.68 20.57
CA ASP A 281 -13.01 17.24 20.66
C ASP A 281 -11.63 16.86 20.08
N LYS A 282 -11.13 17.63 19.11
CA LYS A 282 -9.81 17.45 18.48
C LYS A 282 -8.69 18.25 19.12
N GLY A 283 -9.01 19.16 20.05
CA GLY A 283 -8.03 20.05 20.67
C GLY A 283 -7.48 21.13 19.75
N TYR A 284 -8.22 21.52 18.72
CA TYR A 284 -7.78 22.52 17.73
C TYR A 284 -8.08 23.97 18.14
N LEU A 285 -8.89 24.19 19.16
CA LEU A 285 -9.31 25.56 19.53
C LEU A 285 -8.15 26.50 19.88
N GLU A 286 -7.11 25.99 20.56
CA GLU A 286 -5.94 26.80 20.91
C GLU A 286 -5.15 27.24 19.69
N ASP A 287 -5.12 26.40 18.67
CA ASP A 287 -4.38 26.64 17.41
C ASP A 287 -5.10 27.61 16.48
N LEU A 288 -6.39 27.84 16.71
CA LEU A 288 -7.27 28.69 15.90
C LEU A 288 -7.59 30.01 16.58
N MET A 289 -6.81 30.40 17.58
CA MET A 289 -6.97 31.71 18.23
C MET A 289 -6.67 32.83 17.23
N GLY A 290 -7.70 33.66 16.98
CA GLY A 290 -7.66 34.74 15.99
C GLY A 290 -8.48 34.51 14.73
N GLU A 291 -9.00 33.30 14.56
CA GLU A 291 -9.93 33.00 13.46
C GLU A 291 -11.38 33.33 13.86
N GLU A 292 -12.16 33.83 12.91
CA GLU A 292 -13.57 34.18 13.11
C GLU A 292 -14.46 32.94 13.10
N ILE A 293 -14.60 32.26 14.24
CA ILE A 293 -15.33 30.97 14.38
C ILE A 293 -16.50 31.01 15.34
N PHE A 294 -16.58 32.00 16.21
CA PHE A 294 -17.68 32.11 17.17
C PHE A 294 -18.83 32.96 16.61
N LEU A 295 -20.04 32.38 16.63
CA LEU A 295 -21.24 33.07 16.15
C LEU A 295 -21.84 33.93 17.25
N GLU A 296 -21.94 35.25 16.98
CA GLU A 296 -22.64 36.19 17.87
C GLU A 296 -24.16 36.07 17.78
N SER A 297 -24.85 36.55 18.80
CA SER A 297 -26.31 36.61 18.83
C SER A 297 -26.91 37.49 17.70
N GLY A 298 -26.10 38.35 17.08
CA GLY A 298 -26.47 39.19 15.92
C GLY A 298 -26.17 38.56 14.56
N GLY A 299 -25.62 37.35 14.51
CA GLY A 299 -25.32 36.59 13.28
C GLY A 299 -23.95 36.90 12.65
N GLY A 300 -23.10 37.70 13.28
CA GLY A 300 -21.68 37.89 12.92
C GLY A 300 -20.80 36.78 13.46
N LEU A 301 -19.64 36.51 12.81
CA LEU A 301 -18.57 35.66 13.34
C LEU A 301 -17.47 36.55 13.95
N TYR A 302 -16.84 36.10 15.01
CA TYR A 302 -15.69 36.72 15.66
C TYR A 302 -14.69 35.67 16.18
#